data_cb191aa11b6bae9daaf2d31aa4841929
#
_entry.id   cb191aa11b6bae9daaf2d31aa4841929
#
_cell.length_a   1.000
_cell.length_b   1.000
_cell.length_c   1.000
_cell.angle_alpha   90.00
_cell.angle_beta   90.00
_cell.angle_gamma   90.00
#
_symmetry.space_group_name_H-M   'P 1'
#
loop_
_entity.id
_entity.type
_entity.pdbx_description
1 polymer ?
#
loop_
_entity_poly.entity_id
_entity_poly.type
_entity_poly.pdbx_seq_one_letter_code
_entity_poly.pdbx_strand_id
1 'polypeptide(L)'
;MKVLNKISAKLIVAVSFVLGSFANVNAQETITVDPISIAPGEEAEVVVNYSSTVERSGYNMEVILPESLSFVTTLNEDDEPEAFTLGSSALSSHMKVEYYVNEKHVKLTILHLKEKNLKDGVLLSFKVKADESFTEPTEITFKGIIFNGGDYLEDFTVPVTKGTPTGINGIEANSKKAVSFNLAGQKVSANAKGIRIQNGKKVVVK
;
A
#
# COMPACT_ATOMS: atom_id res chain seq x y z
N MET A 1 -52.01 22.08 -21.18
CA MET A 1 -51.48 21.09 -20.21
C MET A 1 -49.97 20.91 -20.43
N LYS A 2 -49.16 21.51 -19.54
CA LYS A 2 -47.68 21.44 -19.61
C LYS A 2 -47.23 20.32 -18.70
N VAL A 3 -46.59 19.30 -19.28
CA VAL A 3 -45.95 18.23 -18.55
C VAL A 3 -44.56 18.71 -18.12
N LEU A 4 -44.37 18.91 -16.84
CA LEU A 4 -43.08 19.30 -16.27
C LEU A 4 -42.21 18.03 -16.15
N ASN A 5 -41.19 17.91 -16.99
CA ASN A 5 -40.16 16.90 -16.84
C ASN A 5 -39.33 17.19 -15.57
N LYS A 6 -39.46 16.32 -14.57
CA LYS A 6 -38.59 16.33 -13.41
C LYS A 6 -37.23 15.77 -13.82
N ILE A 7 -36.28 16.63 -14.07
CA ILE A 7 -34.87 16.25 -14.19
C ILE A 7 -34.35 15.99 -12.79
N SER A 8 -34.17 14.74 -12.44
CA SER A 8 -33.43 14.33 -11.23
C SER A 8 -31.97 14.68 -11.45
N ALA A 9 -31.53 15.80 -10.88
CA ALA A 9 -30.12 16.11 -10.76
C ALA A 9 -29.48 15.11 -9.78
N LYS A 10 -28.82 14.10 -10.31
CA LYS A 10 -27.89 13.27 -9.51
C LYS A 10 -26.70 14.16 -9.17
N LEU A 11 -26.67 14.60 -7.93
CA LEU A 11 -25.53 15.29 -7.35
C LEU A 11 -24.35 14.30 -7.32
N ILE A 12 -23.48 14.37 -8.30
CA ILE A 12 -22.18 13.71 -8.28
C ILE A 12 -21.32 14.55 -7.35
N VAL A 13 -21.23 14.15 -6.09
CA VAL A 13 -20.20 14.66 -5.19
C VAL A 13 -18.88 14.07 -5.66
N ALA A 14 -18.19 14.79 -6.54
CA ALA A 14 -16.79 14.56 -6.80
C ALA A 14 -16.05 14.98 -5.53
N VAL A 15 -15.73 14.01 -4.67
CA VAL A 15 -14.75 14.21 -3.60
C VAL A 15 -13.41 14.37 -4.32
N SER A 16 -13.03 15.61 -4.57
CA SER A 16 -11.67 15.95 -5.00
C SER A 16 -10.76 15.65 -3.81
N PHE A 17 -10.20 14.44 -3.77
CA PHE A 17 -9.13 14.10 -2.87
C PHE A 17 -7.93 14.95 -3.31
N VAL A 18 -7.65 16.03 -2.58
CA VAL A 18 -6.40 16.75 -2.71
C VAL A 18 -5.34 15.79 -2.16
N LEU A 19 -4.66 15.11 -3.07
CA LEU A 19 -3.44 14.35 -2.76
C LEU A 19 -2.36 15.37 -2.38
N GLY A 20 -2.42 15.85 -1.14
CA GLY A 20 -1.36 16.64 -0.54
C GLY A 20 -0.27 15.68 -0.06
N SER A 21 0.96 15.88 -0.52
CA SER A 21 2.12 15.23 0.11
C SER A 21 2.34 15.84 1.48
N PHE A 22 2.55 14.99 2.50
CA PHE A 22 2.96 15.45 3.81
C PHE A 22 4.47 15.57 3.80
N ALA A 23 4.96 16.77 4.11
CA ALA A 23 6.36 17.10 4.08
C ALA A 23 6.80 17.58 5.45
N ASN A 24 7.89 17.06 5.93
CA ASN A 24 8.68 17.70 6.95
C ASN A 24 9.75 18.54 6.25
N VAL A 25 9.69 19.84 6.42
CA VAL A 25 10.56 20.79 5.74
C VAL A 25 11.40 21.51 6.77
N ASN A 26 12.68 21.24 6.75
CA ASN A 26 13.70 22.12 7.32
C ASN A 26 14.32 22.92 6.17
N ALA A 27 14.93 24.08 6.44
CA ALA A 27 15.56 24.90 5.40
C ALA A 27 16.61 24.15 4.55
N GLN A 28 17.10 23.02 5.01
CA GLN A 28 18.16 22.24 4.40
C GLN A 28 17.72 20.88 3.87
N GLU A 29 16.84 20.17 4.60
CA GLU A 29 16.35 18.83 4.23
C GLU A 29 14.83 18.79 4.13
N THR A 30 14.32 18.00 3.21
CA THR A 30 12.89 17.77 3.03
C THR A 30 12.62 16.27 2.90
N ILE A 31 11.68 15.77 3.69
CA ILE A 31 11.10 14.44 3.55
C ILE A 31 9.64 14.59 3.15
N THR A 32 9.21 13.82 2.15
CA THR A 32 7.81 13.77 1.73
C THR A 32 7.33 12.34 1.61
N VAL A 33 6.11 12.10 2.09
CA VAL A 33 5.40 10.83 1.98
C VAL A 33 3.97 11.11 1.53
N ASP A 34 3.51 10.43 0.50
CA ASP A 34 2.14 10.61 0.02
C ASP A 34 1.13 9.90 0.94
N PRO A 35 -0.09 10.44 1.09
CA PRO A 35 -1.18 9.77 1.78
C PRO A 35 -1.48 8.41 1.19
N ILE A 36 -1.84 7.45 2.02
CA ILE A 36 -2.05 6.06 1.63
C ILE A 36 -3.55 5.76 1.61
N SER A 37 -3.99 5.03 0.58
CA SER A 37 -5.32 4.44 0.51
C SER A 37 -5.17 2.93 0.39
N ILE A 38 -5.68 2.18 1.38
CA ILE A 38 -5.52 0.73 1.46
C ILE A 38 -6.85 0.07 1.84
N ALA A 39 -7.20 -1.03 1.17
CA ALA A 39 -8.38 -1.80 1.54
C ALA A 39 -8.08 -2.79 2.68
N PRO A 40 -9.10 -3.18 3.48
CA PRO A 40 -8.92 -4.20 4.51
C PRO A 40 -8.31 -5.49 3.94
N GLY A 41 -7.31 -6.02 4.63
CA GLY A 41 -6.58 -7.24 4.22
C GLY A 41 -5.58 -7.07 3.09
N GLU A 42 -5.55 -5.92 2.40
CA GLU A 42 -4.62 -5.64 1.30
C GLU A 42 -3.30 -5.04 1.78
N GLU A 43 -2.32 -5.00 0.87
CA GLU A 43 -1.02 -4.38 1.07
C GLU A 43 -0.92 -3.07 0.29
N ALA A 44 -0.16 -2.11 0.83
CA ALA A 44 0.22 -0.89 0.13
C ALA A 44 1.71 -0.61 0.33
N GLU A 45 2.34 -0.02 -0.67
CA GLU A 45 3.70 0.48 -0.58
C GLU A 45 3.70 1.92 -0.08
N VAL A 46 4.58 2.21 0.88
CA VAL A 46 4.87 3.54 1.41
C VAL A 46 6.22 3.96 0.87
N VAL A 47 6.25 5.08 0.14
CA VAL A 47 7.48 5.61 -0.46
C VAL A 47 7.85 6.91 0.24
N VAL A 48 9.06 6.95 0.80
CA VAL A 48 9.63 8.11 1.47
C VAL A 48 10.60 8.79 0.53
N ASN A 49 10.29 10.01 0.11
CA ASN A 49 11.14 10.81 -0.76
C ASN A 49 11.98 11.79 0.05
N TYR A 50 13.16 12.10 -0.48
CA TYR A 50 14.15 12.99 0.11
C TYR A 50 14.66 13.99 -0.90
N SER A 51 14.85 15.22 -0.45
CA SER A 51 15.68 16.20 -1.15
C SER A 51 16.41 17.08 -0.15
N SER A 52 17.58 17.57 -0.54
CA SER A 52 18.39 18.42 0.32
C SER A 52 19.24 19.42 -0.46
N THR A 53 19.43 20.60 0.13
CA THR A 53 20.36 21.61 -0.37
C THR A 53 21.77 21.47 0.25
N VAL A 54 21.94 20.56 1.19
CA VAL A 54 23.20 20.25 1.87
C VAL A 54 23.54 18.77 1.75
N GLU A 55 24.82 18.47 1.83
CA GLU A 55 25.32 17.10 1.73
C GLU A 55 25.11 16.35 3.04
N ARG A 56 24.46 15.17 2.96
CA ARG A 56 24.21 14.26 4.07
C ARG A 56 24.64 12.85 3.69
N SER A 57 25.32 12.14 4.58
CA SER A 57 25.85 10.81 4.31
C SER A 57 25.06 9.67 5.00
N GLY A 58 24.06 10.03 5.80
CA GLY A 58 23.25 9.05 6.52
C GLY A 58 22.17 9.73 7.34
N TYR A 59 21.29 8.91 7.94
CA TYR A 59 20.19 9.39 8.78
C TYR A 59 19.73 8.34 9.77
N ASN A 60 19.03 8.81 10.81
CA ASN A 60 18.21 7.98 11.68
C ASN A 60 16.74 8.37 11.51
N MET A 61 15.85 7.40 11.70
CA MET A 61 14.41 7.59 11.61
C MET A 61 13.71 6.50 12.42
N GLU A 62 12.57 6.83 12.99
CA GLU A 62 11.67 5.85 13.59
C GLU A 62 10.34 5.87 12.84
N VAL A 63 9.81 4.69 12.53
CA VAL A 63 8.50 4.51 11.91
C VAL A 63 7.62 3.72 12.87
N ILE A 64 6.44 4.26 13.18
CA ILE A 64 5.47 3.64 14.07
C ILE A 64 4.17 3.45 13.31
N LEU A 65 3.72 2.21 13.23
CA LEU A 65 2.43 1.84 12.67
C LEU A 65 1.34 1.88 13.75
N PRO A 66 0.11 2.25 13.37
CA PRO A 66 -1.07 2.06 14.22
C PRO A 66 -1.42 0.57 14.35
N GLU A 67 -2.26 0.23 15.32
CA GLU A 67 -2.66 -1.17 15.58
C GLU A 67 -3.28 -1.87 14.38
N SER A 68 -3.99 -1.13 13.54
CA SER A 68 -4.68 -1.66 12.35
C SER A 68 -3.78 -1.95 11.15
N LEU A 69 -2.49 -1.66 11.24
CA LEU A 69 -1.51 -1.94 10.19
C LEU A 69 -0.38 -2.82 10.71
N SER A 70 0.26 -3.58 9.82
CA SER A 70 1.48 -4.34 10.10
C SER A 70 2.51 -4.12 9.01
N PHE A 71 3.80 -4.20 9.35
CA PHE A 71 4.86 -4.27 8.34
C PHE A 71 4.78 -5.58 7.58
N VAL A 72 4.99 -5.52 6.27
CA VAL A 72 5.23 -6.72 5.45
C VAL A 72 6.74 -6.91 5.40
N THR A 73 7.23 -7.94 6.06
CA THR A 73 8.66 -8.23 6.15
C THR A 73 9.08 -9.34 5.19
N THR A 74 10.31 -9.26 4.73
CA THR A 74 11.03 -10.37 4.08
C THR A 74 12.19 -10.80 4.97
N LEU A 75 12.75 -11.98 4.75
CA LEU A 75 13.95 -12.39 5.45
C LEU A 75 15.20 -11.97 4.64
N ASN A 76 16.20 -11.44 5.32
CA ASN A 76 17.50 -11.13 4.75
C ASN A 76 18.36 -12.41 4.62
N GLU A 77 19.63 -12.26 4.21
CA GLU A 77 20.57 -13.39 4.06
C GLU A 77 20.91 -14.09 5.39
N ASP A 78 20.68 -13.43 6.52
CA ASP A 78 20.92 -13.94 7.87
C ASP A 78 19.63 -14.48 8.54
N ASP A 79 18.54 -14.68 7.77
CA ASP A 79 17.21 -15.09 8.24
C ASP A 79 16.56 -14.10 9.23
N GLU A 80 16.99 -12.84 9.22
CA GLU A 80 16.38 -11.78 10.04
C GLU A 80 15.28 -11.02 9.26
N PRO A 81 14.21 -10.56 9.92
CA PRO A 81 13.16 -9.81 9.26
C PRO A 81 13.65 -8.43 8.81
N GLU A 82 13.37 -8.09 7.57
CA GLU A 82 13.56 -6.77 6.98
C GLU A 82 12.25 -6.20 6.46
N ALA A 83 11.90 -4.99 6.87
CA ALA A 83 10.72 -4.28 6.39
C ALA A 83 11.04 -3.23 5.32
N PHE A 84 12.25 -2.67 5.33
CA PHE A 84 12.57 -1.48 4.55
C PHE A 84 13.56 -1.77 3.42
N THR A 85 13.28 -1.17 2.26
CA THR A 85 14.17 -1.21 1.10
C THR A 85 14.76 0.18 0.88
N LEU A 86 16.08 0.26 0.71
CA LEU A 86 16.75 1.52 0.36
C LEU A 86 16.36 1.96 -1.05
N GLY A 87 16.03 3.24 -1.19
CA GLY A 87 15.66 3.85 -2.46
C GLY A 87 16.84 4.41 -3.24
N SER A 88 16.53 5.12 -4.33
CA SER A 88 17.52 5.71 -5.25
C SER A 88 18.39 6.81 -4.64
N SER A 89 17.96 7.40 -3.52
CA SER A 89 18.73 8.39 -2.76
C SER A 89 19.98 7.77 -2.14
N ALA A 90 19.88 6.53 -1.66
CA ALA A 90 21.00 5.79 -1.12
C ALA A 90 21.77 5.07 -2.23
N LEU A 91 23.10 5.11 -2.16
CA LEU A 91 23.97 4.34 -3.05
C LEU A 91 24.14 2.91 -2.51
N SER A 92 24.58 1.99 -3.37
CA SER A 92 24.85 0.58 -3.01
C SER A 92 25.87 0.40 -1.88
N SER A 93 26.58 1.45 -1.50
CA SER A 93 27.55 1.47 -0.40
C SER A 93 26.95 1.99 0.91
N HIS A 94 25.67 2.35 0.95
CA HIS A 94 24.97 2.66 2.20
C HIS A 94 24.55 1.35 2.88
N MET A 95 24.77 1.30 4.18
CA MET A 95 24.31 0.21 5.03
C MET A 95 23.01 0.61 5.73
N LYS A 96 22.10 -0.33 5.83
CA LYS A 96 20.85 -0.20 6.56
C LYS A 96 20.91 -1.06 7.82
N VAL A 97 20.50 -0.52 8.94
CA VAL A 97 20.29 -1.25 10.18
C VAL A 97 18.86 -1.01 10.66
N GLU A 98 18.11 -2.07 10.81
CA GLU A 98 16.76 -2.06 11.36
C GLU A 98 16.79 -2.58 12.80
N TYR A 99 16.15 -1.86 13.70
CA TYR A 99 15.97 -2.28 15.09
C TYR A 99 14.48 -2.27 15.42
N TYR A 100 13.91 -3.45 15.61
CA TYR A 100 12.52 -3.64 15.96
C TYR A 100 12.33 -3.41 17.46
N VAL A 101 11.70 -2.29 17.84
CA VAL A 101 11.27 -2.05 19.21
C VAL A 101 10.11 -2.98 19.56
N ASN A 102 9.20 -3.16 18.60
CA ASN A 102 8.15 -4.16 18.57
C ASN A 102 7.64 -4.32 17.13
N GLU A 103 6.62 -5.15 16.93
CA GLU A 103 6.03 -5.44 15.61
C GLU A 103 5.46 -4.21 14.86
N LYS A 104 5.20 -3.12 15.57
CA LYS A 104 4.63 -1.88 15.02
C LYS A 104 5.62 -0.71 15.02
N HIS A 105 6.79 -0.87 15.60
CA HIS A 105 7.75 0.22 15.80
C HIS A 105 9.17 -0.21 15.42
N VAL A 106 9.68 0.38 14.37
CA VAL A 106 11.03 0.11 13.86
C VAL A 106 11.85 1.40 13.86
N LYS A 107 13.09 1.30 14.34
CA LYS A 107 14.12 2.33 14.24
C LYS A 107 15.08 1.97 13.11
N LEU A 108 15.37 2.94 12.29
CA LEU A 108 16.24 2.82 11.13
C LEU A 108 17.49 3.68 11.32
N THR A 109 18.62 3.11 10.98
CA THR A 109 19.88 3.83 10.85
C THR A 109 20.49 3.54 9.49
N ILE A 110 20.74 4.57 8.72
CA ILE A 110 21.39 4.46 7.42
C ILE A 110 22.74 5.15 7.50
N LEU A 111 23.79 4.41 7.19
CA LEU A 111 25.17 4.84 7.30
C LEU A 111 25.89 4.66 5.97
N HIS A 112 26.78 5.58 5.68
CA HIS A 112 27.75 5.42 4.60
C HIS A 112 29.17 5.34 5.15
N LEU A 113 29.84 4.22 4.95
CA LEU A 113 31.19 3.98 5.49
C LEU A 113 32.29 4.80 4.82
N LYS A 114 32.02 5.47 3.71
CA LYS A 114 32.98 6.24 2.90
C LYS A 114 32.54 7.68 2.67
N GLU A 115 31.70 8.23 3.54
CA GLU A 115 31.23 9.62 3.49
C GLU A 115 30.63 10.05 2.13
N LYS A 116 30.00 9.11 1.41
CA LYS A 116 29.26 9.45 0.20
C LYS A 116 27.87 9.93 0.55
N ASN A 117 27.46 11.00 -0.09
CA ASN A 117 26.24 11.69 0.22
C ASN A 117 25.02 10.99 -0.38
N LEU A 118 23.90 11.10 0.34
CA LEU A 118 22.57 10.82 -0.17
C LEU A 118 22.29 11.77 -1.36
N LYS A 119 21.46 11.30 -2.28
CA LYS A 119 20.99 12.08 -3.42
C LYS A 119 19.50 12.34 -3.29
N ASP A 120 19.02 13.37 -3.97
CA ASP A 120 17.59 13.58 -4.11
C ASP A 120 16.92 12.37 -4.78
N GLY A 121 15.76 11.99 -4.27
CA GLY A 121 15.00 10.86 -4.77
C GLY A 121 14.35 10.02 -3.67
N VAL A 122 14.03 8.79 -3.97
CA VAL A 122 13.45 7.87 -2.99
C VAL A 122 14.49 7.51 -1.95
N LEU A 123 14.21 7.85 -0.69
CA LEU A 123 15.08 7.57 0.45
C LEU A 123 14.98 6.09 0.83
N LEU A 124 13.76 5.62 1.02
CA LEU A 124 13.41 4.23 1.28
C LEU A 124 11.96 3.95 0.89
N SER A 125 11.60 2.69 0.80
CA SER A 125 10.22 2.24 0.77
C SER A 125 10.00 1.05 1.70
N PHE A 126 8.75 0.84 2.10
CA PHE A 126 8.32 -0.33 2.86
C PHE A 126 6.86 -0.64 2.53
N LYS A 127 6.44 -1.86 2.81
CA LYS A 127 5.05 -2.27 2.63
C LYS A 127 4.34 -2.38 3.97
N VAL A 128 3.09 -1.98 3.97
CA VAL A 128 2.16 -2.18 5.08
C VAL A 128 0.99 -3.04 4.63
N LYS A 129 0.47 -3.84 5.53
CA LYS A 129 -0.76 -4.62 5.36
C LYS A 129 -1.80 -4.11 6.33
N ALA A 130 -3.01 -3.85 5.84
CA ALA A 130 -4.15 -3.51 6.68
C ALA A 130 -4.80 -4.77 7.25
N ASP A 131 -5.27 -4.69 8.49
CA ASP A 131 -6.06 -5.75 9.09
C ASP A 131 -7.40 -5.91 8.35
N GLU A 132 -7.98 -7.11 8.37
CA GLU A 132 -9.31 -7.39 7.79
C GLU A 132 -10.42 -6.50 8.39
N SER A 133 -10.23 -6.06 9.63
CA SER A 133 -11.15 -5.18 10.36
C SER A 133 -10.89 -3.70 10.15
N PHE A 134 -9.92 -3.31 9.31
CA PHE A 134 -9.60 -1.91 9.06
C PHE A 134 -10.78 -1.17 8.44
N THR A 135 -11.37 -0.23 9.19
CA THR A 135 -12.57 0.52 8.76
C THR A 135 -12.44 2.02 8.88
N GLU A 136 -11.65 2.47 9.85
CA GLU A 136 -11.50 3.89 10.18
C GLU A 136 -10.15 4.45 9.72
N PRO A 137 -10.09 5.71 9.30
CA PRO A 137 -8.83 6.37 8.98
C PRO A 137 -7.86 6.30 10.17
N THR A 138 -6.58 6.15 9.84
CA THR A 138 -5.49 6.08 10.81
C THR A 138 -4.26 6.79 10.28
N GLU A 139 -3.15 6.78 11.02
CA GLU A 139 -1.93 7.49 10.64
C GLU A 139 -0.69 6.66 10.94
N ILE A 140 0.30 6.75 10.04
CA ILE A 140 1.66 6.26 10.27
C ILE A 140 2.48 7.43 10.82
N THR A 141 3.20 7.21 11.92
CA THR A 141 4.03 8.23 12.55
C THR A 141 5.49 8.06 12.15
N PHE A 142 6.10 9.17 11.74
CA PHE A 142 7.53 9.32 11.48
C PHE A 142 8.11 10.25 12.52
N LYS A 143 9.15 9.80 13.23
CA LYS A 143 9.76 10.61 14.30
C LYS A 143 11.25 10.36 14.45
N GLY A 144 11.89 11.19 15.30
CA GLY A 144 13.30 11.07 15.62
C GLY A 144 14.20 11.17 14.40
N ILE A 145 13.76 11.89 13.37
CA ILE A 145 14.49 12.00 12.11
C ILE A 145 15.63 12.97 12.27
N ILE A 146 16.83 12.50 12.04
CA ILE A 146 18.04 13.31 12.06
C ILE A 146 18.99 12.86 10.96
N PHE A 147 19.41 13.79 10.14
CA PHE A 147 20.47 13.56 9.15
C PHE A 147 21.84 13.82 9.77
N ASN A 148 22.84 13.08 9.29
CA ASN A 148 24.21 13.18 9.75
C ASN A 148 24.75 14.63 9.66
N GLY A 149 25.10 15.25 10.79
CA GLY A 149 25.53 16.65 10.86
C GLY A 149 24.42 17.69 10.70
N GLY A 150 23.15 17.29 10.81
CA GLY A 150 21.97 18.17 10.81
C GLY A 150 21.25 18.24 12.15
N ASP A 151 20.19 19.02 12.18
CA ASP A 151 19.26 19.10 13.30
C ASP A 151 18.17 18.04 13.18
N TYR A 152 17.43 17.80 14.28
CA TYR A 152 16.22 16.98 14.24
C TYR A 152 15.15 17.67 13.41
N LEU A 153 14.54 16.90 12.50
CA LEU A 153 13.31 17.32 11.86
C LEU A 153 12.13 17.13 12.81
N GLU A 154 11.08 17.92 12.62
CA GLU A 154 9.84 17.75 13.37
C GLU A 154 9.21 16.40 13.04
N ASP A 155 8.64 15.77 14.05
CA ASP A 155 7.85 14.55 13.87
C ASP A 155 6.61 14.87 13.03
N PHE A 156 6.20 13.91 12.17
CA PHE A 156 4.99 14.09 11.35
C PHE A 156 4.23 12.77 11.19
N THR A 157 2.98 12.88 10.77
CA THR A 157 2.14 11.73 10.49
C THR A 157 1.67 11.72 9.03
N VAL A 158 1.44 10.51 8.52
CA VAL A 158 0.92 10.28 7.17
C VAL A 158 -0.43 9.59 7.28
N PRO A 159 -1.51 10.21 6.77
CA PRO A 159 -2.84 9.62 6.85
C PRO A 159 -2.95 8.37 5.98
N VAL A 160 -3.62 7.37 6.56
CA VAL A 160 -4.01 6.14 5.90
C VAL A 160 -5.52 6.07 5.88
N THR A 161 -6.09 6.04 4.70
CA THR A 161 -7.55 6.00 4.50
C THR A 161 -7.99 4.66 3.95
N LYS A 162 -9.24 4.32 4.23
CA LYS A 162 -9.83 3.10 3.68
C LYS A 162 -10.01 3.22 2.17
N GLY A 163 -9.30 2.38 1.43
CA GLY A 163 -9.48 2.18 0.01
C GLY A 163 -10.62 1.22 -0.33
N THR A 164 -10.93 1.12 -1.61
CA THR A 164 -11.78 0.05 -2.14
C THR A 164 -10.88 -1.11 -2.56
N PRO A 165 -11.25 -2.38 -2.25
CA PRO A 165 -10.50 -3.53 -2.71
C PRO A 165 -10.27 -3.49 -4.22
N THR A 166 -9.04 -3.61 -4.66
CA THR A 166 -8.66 -3.67 -6.08
C THR A 166 -8.70 -5.09 -6.62
N GLY A 167 -8.81 -6.07 -5.72
CA GLY A 167 -8.99 -7.47 -6.08
C GLY A 167 -10.32 -7.70 -6.79
N ILE A 168 -10.35 -8.58 -7.77
CA ILE A 168 -11.59 -9.18 -8.26
C ILE A 168 -12.13 -9.98 -7.08
N ASN A 169 -13.00 -9.37 -6.27
CA ASN A 169 -13.81 -10.11 -5.31
C ASN A 169 -14.41 -11.26 -6.07
N GLY A 170 -14.07 -12.49 -5.66
CA GLY A 170 -14.43 -13.69 -6.39
C GLY A 170 -15.86 -13.54 -6.83
N ILE A 171 -16.12 -13.70 -8.13
CA ILE A 171 -17.46 -13.64 -8.68
C ILE A 171 -18.28 -14.54 -7.76
N GLU A 172 -19.06 -13.94 -6.85
CA GLU A 172 -20.07 -14.70 -6.16
C GLU A 172 -20.81 -15.40 -7.27
N ALA A 173 -20.63 -16.72 -7.33
CA ALA A 173 -21.36 -17.55 -8.25
C ALA A 173 -22.83 -17.42 -7.81
N ASN A 174 -23.41 -16.29 -8.26
CA ASN A 174 -24.83 -16.04 -8.10
C ASN A 174 -25.48 -17.33 -8.55
N SER A 175 -26.18 -18.02 -7.67
CA SER A 175 -26.81 -19.33 -7.85
C SER A 175 -27.90 -19.29 -8.92
N LYS A 176 -27.66 -18.60 -10.03
CA LYS A 176 -28.48 -18.54 -11.21
C LYS A 176 -28.24 -19.85 -12.00
N LYS A 177 -29.25 -20.72 -11.94
CA LYS A 177 -29.46 -21.92 -12.77
C LYS A 177 -28.23 -22.39 -13.54
N ALA A 178 -27.64 -23.49 -13.07
CA ALA A 178 -26.47 -24.09 -13.69
C ALA A 178 -26.63 -24.16 -15.22
N VAL A 179 -25.82 -23.41 -15.94
CA VAL A 179 -25.82 -23.42 -17.40
C VAL A 179 -25.11 -24.70 -17.83
N SER A 180 -25.75 -25.49 -18.66
CA SER A 180 -25.22 -26.75 -19.22
C SER A 180 -24.81 -26.54 -20.66
N PHE A 181 -23.65 -27.11 -21.04
CA PHE A 181 -23.14 -27.11 -22.41
C PHE A 181 -22.95 -28.55 -22.88
N ASN A 182 -23.16 -28.82 -24.18
CA ASN A 182 -22.75 -30.09 -24.78
C ASN A 182 -21.22 -30.11 -25.01
N LEU A 183 -20.69 -31.23 -25.50
CA LEU A 183 -19.25 -31.37 -25.78
C LEU A 183 -18.76 -30.45 -26.91
N ALA A 184 -19.64 -29.90 -27.73
CA ALA A 184 -19.32 -28.92 -28.76
C ALA A 184 -19.35 -27.46 -28.24
N GLY A 185 -19.56 -27.27 -26.93
CA GLY A 185 -19.59 -25.94 -26.30
C GLY A 185 -20.92 -25.18 -26.48
N GLN A 186 -21.94 -25.78 -27.05
CA GLN A 186 -23.26 -25.19 -27.25
C GLN A 186 -24.09 -25.30 -25.96
N LYS A 187 -24.79 -24.23 -25.60
CA LYS A 187 -25.70 -24.22 -24.45
C LYS A 187 -26.88 -25.17 -24.68
N VAL A 188 -27.12 -26.05 -23.73
CA VAL A 188 -28.21 -27.01 -23.76
C VAL A 188 -29.14 -26.87 -22.57
N SER A 189 -30.38 -27.38 -22.72
CA SER A 189 -31.35 -27.42 -21.62
C SER A 189 -30.84 -28.25 -20.45
N ALA A 190 -31.24 -27.86 -19.24
CA ALA A 190 -30.92 -28.60 -18.01
C ALA A 190 -31.42 -30.07 -18.01
N ASN A 191 -32.36 -30.42 -18.90
CA ASN A 191 -32.91 -31.74 -19.03
C ASN A 191 -32.44 -32.49 -20.29
N ALA A 192 -31.49 -31.92 -21.05
CA ALA A 192 -30.96 -32.58 -22.24
C ALA A 192 -30.25 -33.89 -21.85
N LYS A 193 -30.63 -35.01 -22.51
CA LYS A 193 -29.99 -36.31 -22.30
C LYS A 193 -28.60 -36.35 -22.94
N GLY A 194 -27.72 -37.16 -22.39
CA GLY A 194 -26.36 -37.35 -22.90
C GLY A 194 -25.28 -36.74 -22.00
N ILE A 195 -24.10 -36.58 -22.56
CA ILE A 195 -22.93 -36.00 -21.84
C ILE A 195 -22.98 -34.48 -21.97
N ARG A 196 -22.85 -33.77 -20.84
CA ARG A 196 -22.81 -32.31 -20.78
C ARG A 196 -21.79 -31.80 -19.77
N ILE A 197 -21.39 -30.57 -19.90
CA ILE A 197 -20.55 -29.85 -18.94
C ILE A 197 -21.45 -28.91 -18.15
N GLN A 198 -21.46 -29.05 -16.84
CA GLN A 198 -22.24 -28.22 -15.94
C GLN A 198 -21.32 -27.75 -14.78
N ASN A 199 -21.19 -26.46 -14.57
CA ASN A 199 -20.28 -25.89 -13.59
C ASN A 199 -18.85 -26.46 -13.71
N GLY A 200 -18.33 -26.59 -14.94
CA GLY A 200 -17.00 -27.13 -15.21
C GLY A 200 -16.85 -28.64 -15.02
N LYS A 201 -17.92 -29.37 -14.64
CA LYS A 201 -17.89 -30.83 -14.42
C LYS A 201 -18.67 -31.59 -15.51
N LYS A 202 -18.13 -32.73 -15.91
CA LYS A 202 -18.81 -33.65 -16.84
C LYS A 202 -19.97 -34.38 -16.13
N VAL A 203 -21.16 -34.24 -16.64
CA VAL A 203 -22.39 -34.88 -16.12
C VAL A 203 -23.00 -35.75 -17.22
N VAL A 204 -23.39 -36.95 -16.87
CA VAL A 204 -24.13 -37.89 -17.78
C VAL A 204 -25.59 -37.91 -17.35
N VAL A 205 -26.49 -37.55 -18.27
CA VAL A 205 -27.94 -37.59 -18.04
C VAL A 205 -28.53 -38.69 -18.91
N LYS A 206 -29.09 -39.66 -18.26
CA LYS A 206 -29.73 -40.82 -18.91
C LYS A 206 -31.16 -40.54 -19.37
#